data_c5e6eb2b1690dfeadb21ce37ef4cd7ed
#
_entry.id   c5e6eb2b1690dfeadb21ce37ef4cd7ed
#
_cell.length_a   1.000
_cell.length_b   1.000
_cell.length_c   1.000
_cell.angle_alpha   90.00
_cell.angle_beta   90.00
_cell.angle_gamma   90.00
#
_symmetry.space_group_name_H-M   'P 1'
#
loop_
_entity.id
_entity.type
_entity.pdbx_description
1 polymer ?
#
loop_
_entity_poly.entity_id
_entity_poly.type
_entity_poly.pdbx_seq_one_letter_code
_entity_poly.pdbx_strand_id
1 'polypeptide(L)'
;MLKQRTLASQIKAAGIGLHTGKKISLHLKPAQSDSGIIFQRTDVNSRPIKASLENVFDTRLSTSLSNSEVKISTVEHLLSALAGLGIDNALVELDGPEVPIMDGSARPFVFMIQSAGIKEQNSPKKFIKIKKNIRVEQDEKWAMIEPFDGFKVAFTIDFNHPAFDQTLQSSEINFSSVSYLSQVSRARTFGFVKDIEKLRKSNLALGGSVNNAVVIDDYKVINDEGVRFQDEFVKHKILDAIGDLYLLGHGLIGSFSAFKSGHHLNNMLLMELLSNEDAWEEVTIEDTSKSPIF
;
A
#
# COMPACT_ATOMS: atom_id res chain seq x y z
N MET A 1 15.86 22.32 -0.85
CA MET A 1 14.71 21.78 -0.06
C MET A 1 13.82 20.96 -0.95
N LEU A 2 13.55 19.72 -0.57
CA LEU A 2 12.65 18.81 -1.29
C LEU A 2 11.20 19.29 -1.12
N LYS A 3 10.46 19.32 -2.22
CA LYS A 3 9.09 19.86 -2.27
C LYS A 3 8.04 18.75 -2.30
N GLN A 4 6.86 19.06 -1.77
CA GLN A 4 5.67 18.21 -1.91
C GLN A 4 5.27 18.05 -3.37
N ARG A 5 4.58 16.95 -3.67
CA ARG A 5 4.10 16.60 -5.02
C ARG A 5 2.63 16.28 -5.02
N THR A 6 1.98 16.65 -6.12
CA THR A 6 0.60 16.26 -6.46
C THR A 6 0.55 15.85 -7.92
N LEU A 7 -0.61 15.41 -8.41
CA LEU A 7 -0.83 15.14 -9.83
C LEU A 7 -0.85 16.47 -10.62
N ALA A 8 -0.36 16.48 -11.85
CA ALA A 8 -0.43 17.65 -12.73
C ALA A 8 -1.83 17.84 -13.33
N SER A 9 -2.53 16.75 -13.59
CA SER A 9 -3.89 16.72 -14.12
C SER A 9 -4.71 15.59 -13.47
N GLN A 10 -6.02 15.62 -13.67
CA GLN A 10 -6.89 14.54 -13.24
C GLN A 10 -6.88 13.36 -14.21
N ILE A 11 -7.11 12.16 -13.69
CA ILE A 11 -7.23 10.93 -14.48
C ILE A 11 -8.29 10.00 -13.92
N LYS A 12 -8.97 9.25 -14.80
CA LYS A 12 -10.02 8.30 -14.45
C LYS A 12 -9.68 6.90 -14.90
N ALA A 13 -10.11 5.92 -14.12
CA ALA A 13 -10.14 4.52 -14.48
C ALA A 13 -11.41 3.87 -13.91
N ALA A 14 -11.72 2.67 -14.37
CA ALA A 14 -12.74 1.83 -13.78
C ALA A 14 -12.22 0.41 -13.64
N GLY A 15 -12.65 -0.28 -12.59
CA GLY A 15 -12.27 -1.66 -12.31
C GLY A 15 -13.29 -2.34 -11.44
N ILE A 16 -12.94 -3.52 -10.96
CA ILE A 16 -13.78 -4.35 -10.08
C ILE A 16 -13.21 -4.30 -8.66
N GLY A 17 -14.05 -4.13 -7.65
CA GLY A 17 -13.65 -4.32 -6.26
C GLY A 17 -13.34 -5.79 -5.98
N LEU A 18 -12.21 -6.08 -5.36
CA LEU A 18 -11.79 -7.46 -5.06
C LEU A 18 -12.80 -8.17 -4.18
N HIS A 19 -13.25 -7.51 -3.12
CA HIS A 19 -14.16 -8.09 -2.14
C HIS A 19 -15.62 -7.93 -2.54
N THR A 20 -16.00 -6.76 -3.02
CA THR A 20 -17.40 -6.44 -3.35
C THR A 20 -17.87 -7.01 -4.68
N GLY A 21 -16.96 -7.28 -5.61
CA GLY A 21 -17.29 -7.67 -6.99
C GLY A 21 -17.98 -6.56 -7.80
N LYS A 22 -18.14 -5.36 -7.25
CA LYS A 22 -18.80 -4.24 -7.93
C LYS A 22 -17.85 -3.54 -8.89
N LYS A 23 -18.41 -3.05 -10.00
CA LYS A 23 -17.68 -2.12 -10.89
C LYS A 23 -17.61 -0.76 -10.19
N ILE A 24 -16.41 -0.19 -10.12
CA ILE A 24 -16.12 1.05 -9.43
C ILE A 24 -15.31 1.96 -10.34
N SER A 25 -15.73 3.21 -10.44
CA SER A 25 -14.98 4.28 -11.10
C SER A 25 -14.06 4.94 -10.07
N LEU A 26 -12.80 5.02 -10.39
CA LEU A 26 -11.75 5.71 -9.64
C LEU A 26 -11.35 6.98 -10.38
N HIS A 27 -11.32 8.11 -9.69
CA HIS A 27 -10.88 9.38 -10.22
C HIS A 27 -9.80 9.97 -9.33
N LEU A 28 -8.58 10.07 -9.83
CA LEU A 28 -7.47 10.72 -9.16
C LEU A 28 -7.39 12.17 -9.61
N LYS A 29 -7.30 13.10 -8.66
CA LYS A 29 -7.24 14.55 -8.89
C LYS A 29 -6.08 15.19 -8.13
N PRO A 30 -5.51 16.29 -8.65
CA PRO A 30 -4.62 17.13 -7.87
C PRO A 30 -5.29 17.61 -6.57
N ALA A 31 -4.47 17.78 -5.51
CA ALA A 31 -4.92 18.37 -4.27
C ALA A 31 -3.96 19.49 -3.80
N GLN A 32 -4.40 20.33 -2.88
CA GLN A 32 -3.59 21.41 -2.34
C GLN A 32 -2.43 20.88 -1.50
N SER A 33 -1.38 21.69 -1.34
CA SER A 33 -0.30 21.39 -0.40
C SER A 33 -0.86 21.13 1.01
N ASP A 34 -0.20 20.21 1.73
CA ASP A 34 -0.52 19.85 3.11
C ASP A 34 -1.90 19.19 3.32
N SER A 35 -2.62 18.84 2.23
CA SER A 35 -3.89 18.12 2.33
C SER A 35 -3.72 16.63 2.64
N GLY A 36 -2.58 16.04 2.24
CA GLY A 36 -2.40 14.59 2.27
C GLY A 36 -3.22 13.88 1.19
N ILE A 37 -3.40 12.58 1.35
CA ILE A 37 -4.25 11.76 0.48
C ILE A 37 -5.66 11.73 1.07
N ILE A 38 -6.63 12.16 0.28
CA ILE A 38 -8.03 12.29 0.72
C ILE A 38 -8.91 11.43 -0.17
N PHE A 39 -9.73 10.59 0.44
CA PHE A 39 -10.72 9.76 -0.21
C PHE A 39 -12.12 10.38 -0.10
N GLN A 40 -12.86 10.39 -1.21
CA GLN A 40 -14.24 10.87 -1.27
C GLN A 40 -15.13 9.84 -1.97
N ARG A 41 -16.23 9.44 -1.31
CA ARG A 41 -17.31 8.68 -1.93
C ARG A 41 -18.21 9.65 -2.71
N THR A 42 -18.44 9.37 -3.99
CA THR A 42 -19.26 10.21 -4.88
C THR A 42 -20.66 9.66 -5.09
N ASP A 43 -20.89 8.41 -4.75
CA ASP A 43 -22.20 7.73 -4.83
C ASP A 43 -23.09 8.00 -3.60
N VAL A 44 -22.52 8.58 -2.56
CA VAL A 44 -23.22 8.95 -1.32
C VAL A 44 -22.79 10.35 -0.88
N ASN A 45 -23.68 11.05 -0.19
CA ASN A 45 -23.35 12.35 0.41
C ASN A 45 -22.65 12.12 1.76
N SER A 46 -21.33 12.18 1.76
CA SER A 46 -20.51 11.96 2.94
C SER A 46 -19.34 12.93 3.01
N ARG A 47 -18.78 13.09 4.21
CA ARG A 47 -17.52 13.82 4.38
C ARG A 47 -16.34 13.03 3.79
N PRO A 48 -15.28 13.73 3.32
CA PRO A 48 -14.06 13.07 2.90
C PRO A 48 -13.40 12.29 4.05
N ILE A 49 -12.59 11.29 3.70
CA ILE A 49 -11.79 10.50 4.63
C ILE A 49 -10.31 10.77 4.31
N LYS A 50 -9.55 11.29 5.26
CA LYS A 50 -8.10 11.39 5.11
C LYS A 50 -7.47 10.01 5.25
N ALA A 51 -6.51 9.68 4.39
CA ALA A 51 -5.68 8.48 4.56
C ALA A 51 -4.69 8.71 5.70
N SER A 52 -5.11 8.33 6.89
CA SER A 52 -4.33 8.43 8.12
C SER A 52 -4.64 7.27 9.04
N LEU A 53 -3.73 6.98 9.96
CA LEU A 53 -3.86 5.87 10.88
C LEU A 53 -5.13 5.95 11.74
N GLU A 54 -5.52 7.15 12.15
CA GLU A 54 -6.73 7.41 12.97
C GLU A 54 -8.04 7.00 12.28
N ASN A 55 -8.05 6.96 10.94
CA ASN A 55 -9.21 6.58 10.13
C ASN A 55 -9.20 5.11 9.71
N VAL A 56 -8.19 4.33 10.12
CA VAL A 56 -8.17 2.88 9.87
C VAL A 56 -9.27 2.20 10.67
N PHE A 57 -10.15 1.50 9.97
CA PHE A 57 -11.32 0.86 10.56
C PHE A 57 -11.20 -0.67 10.63
N ASP A 58 -10.64 -1.28 9.59
CA ASP A 58 -10.51 -2.75 9.47
C ASP A 58 -9.22 -3.10 8.72
N THR A 59 -8.55 -4.16 9.16
CA THR A 59 -7.27 -4.63 8.62
C THR A 59 -7.24 -6.16 8.40
N ARG A 60 -8.39 -6.83 8.34
CA ARG A 60 -8.45 -8.30 8.29
C ARG A 60 -8.00 -8.89 6.96
N LEU A 61 -8.33 -8.32 5.83
CA LEU A 61 -7.99 -8.84 4.49
C LEU A 61 -7.46 -7.74 3.58
N SER A 62 -7.67 -6.49 3.95
CA SER A 62 -7.22 -5.29 3.29
C SER A 62 -7.23 -4.15 4.31
N THR A 63 -6.56 -3.08 4.00
CA THR A 63 -6.67 -1.86 4.82
C THR A 63 -7.89 -1.07 4.40
N SER A 64 -8.77 -0.82 5.37
CA SER A 64 -10.03 -0.09 5.20
C SER A 64 -10.05 1.18 6.04
N LEU A 65 -10.50 2.27 5.44
CA LEU A 65 -10.68 3.57 6.08
C LEU A 65 -12.16 3.87 6.33
N SER A 66 -12.45 4.62 7.40
CA SER A 66 -13.80 5.08 7.73
C SER A 66 -13.77 6.42 8.45
N ASN A 67 -14.82 7.22 8.27
CA ASN A 67 -15.08 8.43 9.05
C ASN A 67 -16.39 8.33 9.85
N SER A 68 -16.83 7.14 10.22
CA SER A 68 -18.13 6.81 10.83
C SER A 68 -19.35 6.88 9.90
N GLU A 69 -19.32 7.64 8.82
CA GLU A 69 -20.42 7.75 7.85
C GLU A 69 -20.30 6.72 6.73
N VAL A 70 -19.09 6.58 6.21
CA VAL A 70 -18.79 5.69 5.06
C VAL A 70 -17.47 4.95 5.26
N LYS A 71 -17.31 3.89 4.47
CA LYS A 71 -16.10 3.07 4.45
C LYS A 71 -15.54 2.99 3.04
N ILE A 72 -14.22 2.88 2.94
CA ILE A 72 -13.49 2.59 1.71
C ILE A 72 -12.45 1.51 2.03
N SER A 73 -12.50 0.39 1.35
CA SER A 73 -11.58 -0.75 1.56
C SER A 73 -10.54 -0.86 0.45
N THR A 74 -9.52 -1.71 0.69
CA THR A 74 -8.46 -2.05 -0.27
C THR A 74 -7.68 -0.84 -0.76
N VAL A 75 -7.29 0.03 0.19
CA VAL A 75 -6.58 1.29 -0.12
C VAL A 75 -5.08 1.10 -0.31
N GLU A 76 -4.52 0.00 0.19
CA GLU A 76 -3.08 -0.27 0.29
C GLU A 76 -2.35 -0.24 -1.04
N HIS A 77 -2.88 -0.80 -2.13
CA HIS A 77 -2.22 -0.83 -3.43
C HIS A 77 -2.12 0.57 -4.06
N LEU A 78 -3.18 1.38 -3.93
CA LEU A 78 -3.18 2.76 -4.39
C LEU A 78 -2.26 3.62 -3.53
N LEU A 79 -2.31 3.49 -2.21
CA LEU A 79 -1.41 4.20 -1.29
C LEU A 79 0.05 3.83 -1.56
N SER A 80 0.33 2.54 -1.84
CA SER A 80 1.66 2.08 -2.25
C SER A 80 2.15 2.76 -3.52
N ALA A 81 1.28 2.91 -4.55
CA ALA A 81 1.64 3.61 -5.79
C ALA A 81 1.90 5.10 -5.57
N LEU A 82 1.09 5.76 -4.73
CA LEU A 82 1.27 7.17 -4.37
C LEU A 82 2.58 7.38 -3.60
N ALA A 83 2.87 6.52 -2.62
CA ALA A 83 4.14 6.50 -1.89
C ALA A 83 5.32 6.26 -2.83
N GLY A 84 5.21 5.26 -3.72
CA GLY A 84 6.25 4.87 -4.68
C GLY A 84 6.64 5.96 -5.65
N LEU A 85 5.73 6.87 -5.97
CA LEU A 85 5.96 8.02 -6.85
C LEU A 85 6.12 9.35 -6.08
N GLY A 86 6.09 9.28 -4.75
CA GLY A 86 6.27 10.44 -3.87
C GLY A 86 5.17 11.48 -3.95
N ILE A 87 3.93 11.08 -4.19
CA ILE A 87 2.76 11.95 -4.22
C ILE A 87 2.27 12.24 -2.81
N ASP A 88 2.46 13.43 -2.33
CA ASP A 88 2.07 13.84 -0.98
C ASP A 88 0.58 14.21 -0.88
N ASN A 89 0.01 14.78 -1.95
CA ASN A 89 -1.33 15.33 -1.94
C ASN A 89 -2.13 14.87 -3.15
N ALA A 90 -3.27 14.21 -2.91
CA ALA A 90 -4.19 13.80 -3.96
C ALA A 90 -5.62 13.67 -3.41
N LEU A 91 -6.60 13.99 -4.25
CA LEU A 91 -8.00 13.67 -4.01
C LEU A 91 -8.36 12.42 -4.82
N VAL A 92 -8.84 11.41 -4.13
CA VAL A 92 -9.27 10.11 -4.66
C VAL A 92 -10.78 10.01 -4.57
N GLU A 93 -11.47 10.13 -5.68
CA GLU A 93 -12.92 9.96 -5.74
C GLU A 93 -13.30 8.56 -6.21
N LEU A 94 -14.30 7.97 -5.55
CA LEU A 94 -14.81 6.61 -5.82
C LEU A 94 -16.35 6.65 -5.83
N ASP A 95 -16.97 5.99 -6.82
CA ASP A 95 -18.42 5.75 -6.85
C ASP A 95 -18.84 4.45 -6.17
N GLY A 96 -18.01 3.94 -5.24
CA GLY A 96 -18.25 2.71 -4.50
C GLY A 96 -17.35 2.55 -3.26
N PRO A 97 -17.60 1.50 -2.46
CA PRO A 97 -16.99 1.34 -1.14
C PRO A 97 -15.57 0.74 -1.15
N GLU A 98 -14.95 0.57 -2.30
CA GLU A 98 -13.70 -0.16 -2.43
C GLU A 98 -12.84 0.42 -3.55
N VAL A 99 -11.52 0.52 -3.36
CA VAL A 99 -10.60 0.83 -4.45
C VAL A 99 -10.57 -0.35 -5.42
N PRO A 100 -10.74 -0.14 -6.75
CA PRO A 100 -10.73 -1.24 -7.71
C PRO A 100 -9.38 -1.98 -7.68
N ILE A 101 -9.42 -3.31 -7.71
CA ILE A 101 -8.21 -4.14 -7.59
C ILE A 101 -7.30 -4.09 -8.82
N MET A 102 -7.83 -3.65 -9.95
CA MET A 102 -7.16 -3.58 -11.24
C MET A 102 -6.61 -4.95 -11.67
N ASP A 103 -5.29 -5.08 -11.88
CA ASP A 103 -4.62 -6.34 -12.19
C ASP A 103 -4.07 -7.08 -10.94
N GLY A 104 -4.42 -6.60 -9.76
CA GLY A 104 -3.95 -7.13 -8.48
C GLY A 104 -2.62 -6.55 -7.99
N SER A 105 -1.99 -5.66 -8.76
CA SER A 105 -0.74 -4.98 -8.40
C SER A 105 -0.93 -3.46 -8.31
N ALA A 106 0.12 -2.74 -7.91
CA ALA A 106 0.12 -1.27 -7.93
C ALA A 106 0.41 -0.67 -9.31
N ARG A 107 0.85 -1.48 -10.29
CA ARG A 107 1.28 -0.99 -11.61
C ARG A 107 0.24 -0.17 -12.37
N PRO A 108 -1.06 -0.53 -12.41
CA PRO A 108 -2.07 0.29 -13.08
C PRO A 108 -2.21 1.69 -12.45
N PHE A 109 -2.11 1.79 -11.13
CA PHE A 109 -2.13 3.09 -10.44
C PHE A 109 -0.87 3.92 -10.74
N VAL A 110 0.30 3.27 -10.77
CA VAL A 110 1.56 3.91 -11.23
C VAL A 110 1.38 4.49 -12.64
N PHE A 111 0.84 3.71 -13.56
CA PHE A 111 0.57 4.16 -14.93
C PHE A 111 -0.38 5.36 -14.96
N MET A 112 -1.45 5.33 -14.16
CA MET A 112 -2.39 6.46 -14.04
C MET A 112 -1.68 7.72 -13.54
N ILE A 113 -0.90 7.62 -12.45
CA ILE A 113 -0.19 8.77 -11.87
C ILE A 113 0.82 9.35 -12.86
N GLN A 114 1.60 8.50 -13.53
CA GLN A 114 2.56 8.93 -14.56
C GLN A 114 1.86 9.58 -15.78
N SER A 115 0.72 9.03 -16.20
CA SER A 115 -0.08 9.60 -17.31
C SER A 115 -0.71 10.94 -16.95
N ALA A 116 -1.14 11.13 -15.69
CA ALA A 116 -1.63 12.40 -15.18
C ALA A 116 -0.51 13.46 -15.07
N GLY A 117 0.74 13.00 -15.02
CA GLY A 117 1.90 13.82 -14.72
C GLY A 117 2.01 14.15 -13.23
N ILE A 118 3.21 14.49 -12.80
CA ILE A 118 3.53 14.87 -11.41
C ILE A 118 3.94 16.34 -11.38
N LYS A 119 3.40 17.09 -10.43
CA LYS A 119 3.66 18.52 -10.23
C LYS A 119 4.23 18.77 -8.84
N GLU A 120 5.36 19.43 -8.76
CA GLU A 120 5.89 19.95 -7.50
C GLU A 120 5.06 21.14 -6.99
N GLN A 121 4.93 21.22 -5.67
CA GLN A 121 4.22 22.28 -4.95
C GLN A 121 5.22 23.16 -4.18
N ASN A 122 4.77 24.30 -3.67
CA ASN A 122 5.70 25.22 -3.00
C ASN A 122 5.98 24.88 -1.52
N SER A 123 5.25 23.92 -0.94
CA SER A 123 5.46 23.49 0.44
C SER A 123 6.60 22.48 0.56
N PRO A 124 7.39 22.50 1.65
CA PRO A 124 8.43 21.51 1.90
C PRO A 124 7.83 20.12 2.08
N LYS A 125 8.52 19.11 1.52
CA LYS A 125 8.16 17.70 1.75
C LYS A 125 8.62 17.28 3.13
N LYS A 126 7.72 16.63 3.86
CA LYS A 126 7.94 16.13 5.21
C LYS A 126 8.17 14.64 5.21
N PHE A 127 8.93 14.18 6.20
CA PHE A 127 9.22 12.76 6.43
C PHE A 127 9.09 12.45 7.92
N ILE A 128 8.70 11.22 8.22
CA ILE A 128 8.80 10.64 9.56
C ILE A 128 10.14 9.93 9.66
N LYS A 129 11.06 10.48 10.46
CA LYS A 129 12.37 9.89 10.71
C LYS A 129 12.35 9.09 11.99
N ILE A 130 12.73 7.82 11.89
CA ILE A 130 12.78 6.88 13.01
C ILE A 130 14.04 7.11 13.83
N LYS A 131 13.89 7.21 15.16
CA LYS A 131 14.97 7.46 16.13
C LYS A 131 15.25 6.28 17.05
N LYS A 132 14.25 5.42 17.29
CA LYS A 132 14.37 4.22 18.13
C LYS A 132 13.70 3.03 17.48
N ASN A 133 14.15 1.85 17.85
CA ASN A 133 13.53 0.62 17.42
C ASN A 133 12.15 0.46 18.05
N ILE A 134 11.15 0.20 17.22
CA ILE A 134 9.80 -0.21 17.65
C ILE A 134 9.51 -1.57 17.04
N ARG A 135 9.05 -2.50 17.85
CA ARG A 135 8.69 -3.85 17.43
C ARG A 135 7.38 -4.27 18.05
N VAL A 136 6.54 -4.89 17.24
CA VAL A 136 5.30 -5.55 17.67
C VAL A 136 5.32 -7.01 17.26
N GLU A 137 4.72 -7.86 18.09
CA GLU A 137 4.67 -9.30 17.88
C GLU A 137 3.28 -9.82 18.20
N GLN A 138 2.86 -10.81 17.45
CA GLN A 138 1.66 -11.58 17.72
C GLN A 138 1.89 -13.03 17.27
N ASP A 139 1.88 -13.97 18.20
CA ASP A 139 2.27 -15.35 17.98
C ASP A 139 3.72 -15.44 17.42
N GLU A 140 3.90 -16.11 16.29
CA GLU A 140 5.21 -16.21 15.60
C GLU A 140 5.47 -15.06 14.61
N LYS A 141 4.54 -14.08 14.50
CA LYS A 141 4.60 -12.99 13.53
C LYS A 141 5.14 -11.75 14.18
N TRP A 142 5.90 -10.97 13.44
CA TRP A 142 6.38 -9.69 13.96
C TRP A 142 6.55 -8.66 12.84
N ALA A 143 6.50 -7.40 13.25
CA ALA A 143 6.88 -6.25 12.42
C ALA A 143 7.73 -5.30 13.28
N MET A 144 8.74 -4.69 12.66
CA MET A 144 9.70 -3.83 13.34
C MET A 144 10.07 -2.65 12.45
N ILE A 145 10.35 -1.52 13.08
CA ILE A 145 10.90 -0.33 12.44
C ILE A 145 12.11 0.16 13.24
N GLU A 146 13.18 0.55 12.54
CA GLU A 146 14.48 0.91 13.12
C GLU A 146 15.05 2.16 12.44
N PRO A 147 15.94 2.92 13.13
CA PRO A 147 16.70 3.99 12.51
C PRO A 147 17.51 3.49 11.31
N PHE A 148 17.43 4.21 10.20
CA PHE A 148 18.19 3.95 8.99
C PHE A 148 18.29 5.24 8.17
N ASP A 149 19.44 5.48 7.53
CA ASP A 149 19.62 6.63 6.65
C ASP A 149 19.12 6.30 5.24
N GLY A 150 17.82 6.50 5.02
CA GLY A 150 17.08 6.14 3.84
C GLY A 150 15.76 5.46 4.19
N PHE A 151 15.13 4.80 3.23
CA PHE A 151 14.00 3.92 3.49
C PHE A 151 14.28 2.52 2.97
N LYS A 152 14.27 1.54 3.86
CA LYS A 152 14.49 0.13 3.56
C LYS A 152 13.29 -0.68 3.98
N VAL A 153 12.90 -1.66 3.16
CA VAL A 153 11.80 -2.58 3.44
C VAL A 153 12.27 -4.00 3.24
N ALA A 154 12.23 -4.82 4.29
CA ALA A 154 12.52 -6.24 4.26
C ALA A 154 11.29 -7.04 4.71
N PHE A 155 10.97 -8.09 4.01
CA PHE A 155 9.83 -8.94 4.34
C PHE A 155 10.16 -10.41 4.16
N THR A 156 9.72 -11.25 5.10
CA THR A 156 9.76 -12.71 4.98
C THR A 156 8.36 -13.26 5.16
N ILE A 157 7.93 -14.07 4.19
CA ILE A 157 6.76 -14.94 4.28
C ILE A 157 7.21 -16.37 4.59
N ASP A 158 6.30 -17.20 5.08
CA ASP A 158 6.60 -18.60 5.38
C ASP A 158 5.36 -19.45 5.09
N PHE A 159 5.28 -19.89 3.84
CA PHE A 159 4.23 -20.78 3.36
C PHE A 159 4.81 -22.16 3.10
N ASN A 160 4.34 -23.17 3.85
CA ASN A 160 4.65 -24.58 3.61
C ASN A 160 3.66 -25.13 2.56
N HIS A 161 3.94 -24.89 1.26
CA HIS A 161 3.07 -25.28 0.17
C HIS A 161 3.88 -25.45 -1.13
N PRO A 162 3.62 -26.49 -1.95
CA PRO A 162 4.42 -26.79 -3.15
C PRO A 162 4.58 -25.62 -4.14
N ALA A 163 3.57 -24.77 -4.26
CA ALA A 163 3.66 -23.57 -5.12
C ALA A 163 4.77 -22.59 -4.70
N PHE A 164 5.29 -22.70 -3.47
CA PHE A 164 6.36 -21.83 -2.95
C PHE A 164 7.76 -22.47 -3.01
N ASP A 165 7.87 -23.76 -3.34
CA ASP A 165 9.15 -24.48 -3.33
C ASP A 165 10.21 -23.90 -4.29
N GLN A 166 9.75 -23.26 -5.38
CA GLN A 166 10.62 -22.62 -6.37
C GLN A 166 10.59 -21.09 -6.32
N THR A 167 10.00 -20.52 -5.25
CA THR A 167 9.87 -19.06 -5.07
C THR A 167 10.74 -18.58 -3.91
N LEU A 168 11.15 -17.33 -3.97
CA LEU A 168 11.84 -16.69 -2.85
C LEU A 168 10.80 -16.19 -1.86
N GLN A 169 10.94 -16.59 -0.61
CA GLN A 169 10.04 -16.19 0.47
C GLN A 169 10.59 -15.03 1.34
N SER A 170 11.78 -14.52 1.03
CA SER A 170 12.38 -13.33 1.64
C SER A 170 12.82 -12.37 0.55
N SER A 171 12.58 -11.07 0.76
CA SER A 171 13.07 -10.02 -0.12
C SER A 171 13.33 -8.75 0.66
N GLU A 172 14.33 -7.98 0.24
CA GLU A 172 14.69 -6.68 0.79
C GLU A 172 14.87 -5.68 -0.35
N ILE A 173 14.40 -4.45 -0.15
CA ILE A 173 14.63 -3.36 -1.07
C ILE A 173 15.13 -2.11 -0.33
N ASN A 174 16.13 -1.44 -0.91
CA ASN A 174 16.41 -0.05 -0.60
C ASN A 174 15.46 0.78 -1.47
N PHE A 175 14.53 1.46 -0.83
CA PHE A 175 13.44 2.15 -1.50
C PHE A 175 13.93 3.39 -2.24
N SER A 176 13.52 3.47 -3.47
CA SER A 176 13.52 4.66 -4.32
C SER A 176 12.37 4.52 -5.32
N SER A 177 11.96 5.59 -5.99
CA SER A 177 10.96 5.46 -7.05
C SER A 177 11.40 4.48 -8.14
N VAL A 178 12.68 4.43 -8.48
CA VAL A 178 13.23 3.50 -9.48
C VAL A 178 13.14 2.05 -9.01
N SER A 179 13.60 1.74 -7.77
CA SER A 179 13.53 0.40 -7.23
C SER A 179 12.07 -0.06 -7.02
N TYR A 180 11.19 0.82 -6.56
CA TYR A 180 9.76 0.56 -6.44
C TYR A 180 9.13 0.19 -7.78
N LEU A 181 9.34 0.99 -8.81
CA LEU A 181 8.80 0.77 -10.15
C LEU A 181 9.30 -0.54 -10.78
N SER A 182 10.59 -0.82 -10.64
CA SER A 182 11.22 -1.99 -11.28
C SER A 182 11.00 -3.29 -10.52
N GLN A 183 10.97 -3.25 -9.18
CA GLN A 183 11.03 -4.46 -8.36
C GLN A 183 9.72 -4.79 -7.62
N VAL A 184 8.87 -3.78 -7.28
CA VAL A 184 7.73 -3.96 -6.38
C VAL A 184 6.39 -3.75 -7.07
N SER A 185 6.24 -2.65 -7.80
CA SER A 185 4.93 -2.17 -8.29
C SER A 185 4.13 -3.19 -9.10
N ARG A 186 4.77 -4.23 -9.65
CA ARG A 186 4.18 -5.27 -10.49
C ARG A 186 3.76 -6.53 -9.74
N ALA A 187 4.08 -6.64 -8.45
CA ALA A 187 3.76 -7.80 -7.63
C ALA A 187 2.24 -7.87 -7.39
N ARG A 188 1.62 -8.99 -7.81
CA ARG A 188 0.17 -9.20 -7.69
C ARG A 188 -0.20 -9.77 -6.32
N THR A 189 -1.38 -9.41 -5.86
CA THR A 189 -2.03 -10.10 -4.74
C THR A 189 -2.23 -11.58 -5.08
N PHE A 190 -2.35 -12.42 -4.05
CA PHE A 190 -2.51 -13.86 -4.21
C PHE A 190 -3.49 -14.44 -3.21
N GLY A 191 -4.04 -15.60 -3.54
CA GLY A 191 -4.93 -16.31 -2.65
C GLY A 191 -5.05 -17.78 -3.01
N PHE A 192 -5.42 -18.58 -2.00
CA PHE A 192 -5.62 -20.03 -2.15
C PHE A 192 -7.07 -20.32 -2.51
N VAL A 193 -7.30 -21.23 -3.46
CA VAL A 193 -8.64 -21.67 -3.87
C VAL A 193 -9.49 -22.11 -2.66
N LYS A 194 -8.91 -22.89 -1.73
CA LYS A 194 -9.58 -23.33 -0.51
C LYS A 194 -10.10 -22.20 0.39
N ASP A 195 -9.43 -21.05 0.38
CA ASP A 195 -9.83 -19.88 1.18
C ASP A 195 -10.87 -19.02 0.45
N ILE A 196 -10.81 -18.97 -0.90
CA ILE A 196 -11.77 -18.22 -1.73
C ILE A 196 -13.21 -18.71 -1.50
N GLU A 197 -13.43 -20.00 -1.38
CA GLU A 197 -14.76 -20.53 -1.11
C GLU A 197 -15.33 -20.07 0.24
N LYS A 198 -14.48 -20.04 1.28
CA LYS A 198 -14.85 -19.54 2.60
C LYS A 198 -15.12 -18.03 2.57
N LEU A 199 -14.28 -17.29 1.88
CA LEU A 199 -14.43 -15.84 1.74
C LEU A 199 -15.72 -15.48 1.00
N ARG A 200 -16.05 -16.18 -0.08
CA ARG A 200 -17.32 -15.99 -0.82
C ARG A 200 -18.56 -16.23 0.02
N LYS A 201 -18.53 -17.23 0.91
CA LYS A 201 -19.62 -17.47 1.88
C LYS A 201 -19.80 -16.30 2.86
N SER A 202 -18.75 -15.53 3.08
CA SER A 202 -18.76 -14.31 3.90
C SER A 202 -18.94 -13.03 3.07
N ASN A 203 -19.37 -13.12 1.81
CA ASN A 203 -19.50 -12.02 0.86
C ASN A 203 -18.19 -11.24 0.63
N LEU A 204 -17.04 -11.95 0.64
CA LEU A 204 -15.72 -11.43 0.35
C LEU A 204 -15.12 -12.12 -0.89
N ALA A 205 -14.11 -11.51 -1.50
CA ALA A 205 -13.45 -12.01 -2.71
C ALA A 205 -14.41 -12.29 -3.89
N LEU A 206 -15.52 -11.53 -3.98
CA LEU A 206 -16.55 -11.74 -5.02
C LEU A 206 -16.04 -11.33 -6.42
N GLY A 207 -15.09 -10.39 -6.49
CA GLY A 207 -14.46 -9.92 -7.73
C GLY A 207 -13.13 -10.59 -8.04
N GLY A 208 -12.65 -11.50 -7.17
CA GLY A 208 -11.36 -12.19 -7.33
C GLY A 208 -11.37 -13.18 -8.50
N SER A 209 -10.33 -13.14 -9.33
CA SER A 209 -10.13 -14.01 -10.50
C SER A 209 -8.64 -14.14 -10.83
N VAL A 210 -8.29 -15.05 -11.73
CA VAL A 210 -6.93 -15.20 -12.27
C VAL A 210 -6.43 -13.95 -13.01
N ASN A 211 -7.32 -13.04 -13.41
CA ASN A 211 -6.94 -11.79 -14.07
C ASN A 211 -6.47 -10.69 -13.09
N ASN A 212 -6.75 -10.84 -11.80
CA ASN A 212 -6.46 -9.83 -10.78
C ASN A 212 -5.85 -10.38 -9.49
N ALA A 213 -5.45 -11.65 -9.49
CA ALA A 213 -4.72 -12.28 -8.39
C ALA A 213 -3.90 -13.46 -8.91
N VAL A 214 -2.82 -13.80 -8.24
CA VAL A 214 -2.17 -15.10 -8.38
C VAL A 214 -2.96 -16.11 -7.56
N VAL A 215 -3.58 -17.06 -8.23
CA VAL A 215 -4.46 -18.06 -7.59
C VAL A 215 -3.71 -19.37 -7.44
N ILE A 216 -3.76 -19.95 -6.25
CA ILE A 216 -3.00 -21.14 -5.86
C ILE A 216 -4.00 -22.25 -5.49
N ASP A 217 -3.91 -23.40 -6.15
CA ASP A 217 -4.62 -24.62 -5.76
C ASP A 217 -3.84 -25.41 -4.70
N ASP A 218 -4.15 -26.65 -4.45
CA ASP A 218 -3.44 -27.48 -3.46
C ASP A 218 -2.01 -27.86 -3.87
N TYR A 219 -1.59 -27.58 -5.11
CA TYR A 219 -0.32 -28.03 -5.68
C TYR A 219 0.50 -26.93 -6.34
N LYS A 220 -0.16 -25.97 -7.02
CA LYS A 220 0.51 -25.03 -7.90
C LYS A 220 -0.25 -23.71 -8.08
N VAL A 221 0.40 -22.75 -8.72
CA VAL A 221 -0.24 -21.56 -9.31
C VAL A 221 -1.05 -22.00 -10.53
N ILE A 222 -2.33 -21.60 -10.60
CA ILE A 222 -3.24 -21.96 -11.70
C ILE A 222 -3.35 -20.90 -12.80
N ASN A 223 -2.75 -19.73 -12.62
CA ASN A 223 -2.64 -18.73 -13.67
C ASN A 223 -1.78 -19.28 -14.83
N ASP A 224 -2.22 -19.17 -16.07
CA ASP A 224 -1.51 -19.70 -17.24
C ASP A 224 -0.10 -19.12 -17.41
N GLU A 225 0.06 -17.80 -17.11
CA GLU A 225 1.36 -17.14 -17.13
C GLU A 225 2.23 -17.39 -15.90
N GLY A 226 1.72 -18.11 -14.90
CA GLY A 226 2.41 -18.34 -13.62
C GLY A 226 2.66 -17.06 -12.82
N VAL A 227 3.79 -17.01 -12.11
CA VAL A 227 4.28 -15.81 -11.41
C VAL A 227 5.09 -14.92 -12.35
N ARG A 228 5.02 -13.61 -12.15
CA ARG A 228 5.77 -12.62 -12.95
C ARG A 228 7.28 -12.62 -12.66
N PHE A 229 7.67 -13.05 -11.44
CA PHE A 229 9.05 -13.19 -11.00
C PHE A 229 9.12 -14.09 -9.75
N GLN A 230 10.29 -14.65 -9.44
CA GLN A 230 10.43 -15.67 -8.38
C GLN A 230 10.05 -15.19 -6.97
N ASP A 231 10.16 -13.91 -6.69
CA ASP A 231 9.82 -13.30 -5.40
C ASP A 231 8.52 -12.48 -5.43
N GLU A 232 7.60 -12.78 -6.37
CA GLU A 232 6.35 -12.02 -6.54
C GLU A 232 5.50 -12.01 -5.26
N PHE A 233 5.37 -13.14 -4.58
CA PHE A 233 4.56 -13.25 -3.37
C PHE A 233 5.09 -12.37 -2.24
N VAL A 234 6.38 -12.45 -1.93
CA VAL A 234 6.97 -11.64 -0.86
C VAL A 234 7.06 -10.17 -1.27
N LYS A 235 7.29 -9.85 -2.54
CA LYS A 235 7.27 -8.47 -3.03
C LYS A 235 5.87 -7.86 -3.00
N HIS A 236 4.83 -8.66 -3.15
CA HIS A 236 3.48 -8.18 -2.91
C HIS A 236 3.28 -7.79 -1.43
N LYS A 237 3.81 -8.56 -0.49
CA LYS A 237 3.79 -8.16 0.93
C LYS A 237 4.59 -6.89 1.22
N ILE A 238 5.68 -6.65 0.48
CA ILE A 238 6.42 -5.37 0.51
C ILE A 238 5.55 -4.23 -0.06
N LEU A 239 4.83 -4.47 -1.17
CA LEU A 239 3.90 -3.51 -1.75
C LEU A 239 2.82 -3.10 -0.74
N ASP A 240 2.16 -4.07 -0.12
CA ASP A 240 1.15 -3.87 0.92
C ASP A 240 1.73 -3.04 2.09
N ALA A 241 2.91 -3.45 2.60
CA ALA A 241 3.55 -2.76 3.71
C ALA A 241 3.86 -1.29 3.38
N ILE A 242 4.36 -0.98 2.17
CA ILE A 242 4.61 0.40 1.73
C ILE A 242 3.31 1.22 1.76
N GLY A 243 2.20 0.64 1.30
CA GLY A 243 0.89 1.29 1.33
C GLY A 243 0.36 1.52 2.75
N ASP A 244 0.48 0.51 3.62
CA ASP A 244 0.08 0.61 5.02
C ASP A 244 0.93 1.65 5.78
N LEU A 245 2.26 1.64 5.59
CA LEU A 245 3.17 2.60 6.21
C LEU A 245 2.89 4.04 5.76
N TYR A 246 2.35 4.24 4.56
CA TYR A 246 2.02 5.57 4.05
C TYR A 246 0.85 6.23 4.78
N LEU A 247 0.11 5.49 5.62
CA LEU A 247 -0.90 6.02 6.55
C LEU A 247 -0.31 6.90 7.67
N LEU A 248 1.02 6.95 7.83
CA LEU A 248 1.70 7.98 8.62
C LEU A 248 1.53 9.38 8.03
N GLY A 249 1.04 9.51 6.78
CA GLY A 249 0.79 10.78 6.08
C GLY A 249 2.02 11.39 5.40
N HIS A 250 3.21 10.84 5.64
CA HIS A 250 4.49 11.30 5.08
C HIS A 250 5.38 10.12 4.68
N GLY A 251 6.38 10.39 3.86
CA GLY A 251 7.44 9.42 3.58
C GLY A 251 8.20 9.03 4.84
N LEU A 252 8.80 7.84 4.84
CA LEU A 252 9.52 7.30 5.98
C LEU A 252 11.04 7.38 5.76
N ILE A 253 11.78 7.73 6.82
CA ILE A 253 13.24 7.57 6.91
C ILE A 253 13.50 6.59 8.04
N GLY A 254 13.83 5.35 7.67
CA GLY A 254 13.98 4.23 8.58
C GLY A 254 14.02 2.89 7.84
N SER A 255 14.22 1.81 8.55
CA SER A 255 14.16 0.44 8.04
C SER A 255 12.96 -0.28 8.62
N PHE A 256 12.07 -0.74 7.76
CA PHE A 256 10.97 -1.65 8.13
C PHE A 256 11.36 -3.07 7.83
N SER A 257 11.13 -3.97 8.78
CA SER A 257 11.30 -5.41 8.58
C SER A 257 10.14 -6.19 9.19
N ALA A 258 9.73 -7.29 8.54
CA ALA A 258 8.60 -8.08 8.99
C ALA A 258 8.73 -9.57 8.66
N PHE A 259 8.18 -10.39 9.54
CA PHE A 259 8.06 -11.84 9.37
C PHE A 259 6.60 -12.23 9.50
N LYS A 260 6.02 -12.84 8.45
CA LYS A 260 4.62 -13.29 8.38
C LYS A 260 3.60 -12.17 8.72
N SER A 261 3.96 -10.90 8.59
CA SER A 261 3.08 -9.77 8.88
C SER A 261 1.96 -9.63 7.84
N GLY A 262 1.02 -8.79 8.17
CA GLY A 262 -0.07 -8.34 7.32
C GLY A 262 -0.59 -7.00 7.81
N HIS A 263 -1.67 -6.50 7.22
CA HIS A 263 -2.23 -5.16 7.50
C HIS A 263 -2.48 -4.92 9.00
N HIS A 264 -2.97 -5.93 9.72
CA HIS A 264 -3.22 -5.81 11.16
C HIS A 264 -1.94 -5.50 11.94
N LEU A 265 -0.89 -6.29 11.73
CA LEU A 265 0.36 -6.14 12.47
C LEU A 265 1.13 -4.89 12.02
N ASN A 266 1.06 -4.52 10.73
CA ASN A 266 1.58 -3.25 10.22
C ASN A 266 0.88 -2.08 10.90
N ASN A 267 -0.44 -2.12 11.04
CA ASN A 267 -1.23 -1.11 11.73
C ASN A 267 -0.87 -1.02 13.22
N MET A 268 -0.74 -2.15 13.91
CA MET A 268 -0.27 -2.19 15.31
C MET A 268 1.10 -1.53 15.47
N LEU A 269 2.04 -1.78 14.55
CA LEU A 269 3.36 -1.17 14.58
C LEU A 269 3.28 0.36 14.44
N LEU A 270 2.43 0.86 13.56
CA LEU A 270 2.24 2.30 13.38
C LEU A 270 1.58 2.96 14.61
N MET A 271 0.61 2.29 15.23
CA MET A 271 0.01 2.76 16.48
C MET A 271 1.04 2.83 17.60
N GLU A 272 1.85 1.78 17.74
CA GLU A 272 2.92 1.74 18.75
C GLU A 272 3.98 2.82 18.47
N LEU A 273 4.37 3.03 17.21
CA LEU A 273 5.30 4.09 16.83
C LEU A 273 4.76 5.46 17.22
N LEU A 274 3.53 5.80 16.85
CA LEU A 274 2.95 7.13 17.13
C LEU A 274 2.69 7.36 18.62
N SER A 275 2.45 6.30 19.40
CA SER A 275 2.30 6.41 20.86
C SER A 275 3.63 6.70 21.58
N ASN A 276 4.77 6.46 20.92
CA ASN A 276 6.12 6.69 21.45
C ASN A 276 6.73 7.94 20.79
N GLU A 277 6.31 9.13 21.22
CA GLU A 277 6.70 10.42 20.62
C GLU A 277 8.21 10.65 20.52
N ASP A 278 9.01 10.04 21.39
CA ASP A 278 10.47 10.13 21.36
C ASP A 278 11.14 9.13 20.40
N ALA A 279 10.37 8.22 19.77
CA ALA A 279 10.87 7.23 18.82
C ALA A 279 10.92 7.74 17.39
N TRP A 280 10.38 8.89 17.09
CA TRP A 280 10.36 9.48 15.76
C TRP A 280 10.39 11.01 15.82
N GLU A 281 10.60 11.63 14.69
CA GLU A 281 10.50 13.09 14.50
C GLU A 281 10.05 13.40 13.08
N GLU A 282 9.33 14.50 12.88
CA GLU A 282 9.03 15.06 11.57
C GLU A 282 10.22 15.91 11.09
N VAL A 283 10.71 15.63 9.89
CA VAL A 283 11.85 16.34 9.30
C VAL A 283 11.57 16.76 7.86
N THR A 284 12.28 17.81 7.41
CA THR A 284 12.36 18.21 6.01
C THR A 284 13.79 18.06 5.51
N ILE A 285 13.97 17.77 4.22
CA ILE A 285 15.30 17.60 3.60
C ILE A 285 15.65 18.87 2.84
N GLU A 286 16.68 19.59 3.31
CA GLU A 286 17.15 20.82 2.68
C GLU A 286 18.05 20.52 1.48
N ASP A 287 18.98 19.59 1.63
CA ASP A 287 19.95 19.20 0.60
C ASP A 287 19.42 17.99 -0.19
N THR A 288 18.93 18.27 -1.39
CA THR A 288 18.38 17.25 -2.29
C THR A 288 19.41 16.24 -2.79
N SER A 289 20.71 16.55 -2.72
CA SER A 289 21.77 15.59 -3.09
C SER A 289 21.88 14.44 -2.07
N LYS A 290 21.35 14.62 -0.87
CA LYS A 290 21.30 13.64 0.22
C LYS A 290 19.94 12.97 0.35
N SER A 291 19.04 13.19 -0.61
CA SER A 291 17.71 12.55 -0.55
C SER A 291 17.82 11.05 -0.83
N PRO A 292 17.59 10.18 0.16
CA PRO A 292 17.74 8.75 -0.02
C PRO A 292 16.59 8.10 -0.81
N ILE A 293 15.56 8.87 -1.20
CA ILE A 293 14.26 8.30 -1.53
C ILE A 293 13.77 8.63 -2.95
N PHE A 294 14.32 9.64 -3.63
CA PHE A 294 13.77 10.07 -4.94
C PHE A 294 14.85 10.41 -5.96
#